data_3a41933e52f5522f616e5ddf0a4198ca
#
_entry.id   3a41933e52f5522f616e5ddf0a4198ca
#
_cell.length_a   1.000
_cell.length_b   1.000
_cell.length_c   1.000
_cell.angle_alpha   90.00
_cell.angle_beta   90.00
_cell.angle_gamma   90.00
#
_symmetry.space_group_name_H-M   'P 1'
#
loop_
_entity.id
_entity.type
_entity.pdbx_description
1 polymer ?
#
loop_
_entity_poly.entity_id
_entity_poly.type
_entity_poly.pdbx_seq_one_letter_code
_entity_poly.pdbx_strand_id
1 'polypeptide(L)'
;SEMCIRDSYNYYYPRSWGGMYKNAFITYDNNLYYLGSDSKMAIGWQSIGGNTYYFRSWGGMITGKQVIDGKTYVFDEDGKLVQSPDGFEPSAQIGVRTVRNFLKNALLPLGNTLYIWGGGHTDAEAESYGVNAQWKQFFNTQNSTYNYSDHLYEYGKGLDCSGYVGWTAHQVTKEYATTTSTGMPAYFARKGWGTCVTGDTSQKFTPGDVVSKSGHVWIVIGQCSDGSVVVIHATPPYIQLGGTVSSTGSINSEAIELANEYMKMYYPVAYERYGVKVLDRSYLTGVNHFTWSSSILSDSEGYRRKKPAEILNDLFQ
;
A
#
# COMPACT_ATOMS: atom_id res chain seq x y z
N SER A 1 20.03 1.42 42.27
CA SER A 1 18.75 1.67 41.55
C SER A 1 19.03 2.60 40.39
N GLU A 2 18.96 2.07 39.18
CA GLU A 2 19.08 2.88 37.98
C GLU A 2 17.85 3.75 37.85
N MET A 3 18.04 5.05 37.93
CA MET A 3 16.94 6.03 38.03
C MET A 3 16.64 6.53 36.61
N CYS A 4 15.38 6.38 36.17
CA CYS A 4 14.90 7.00 34.94
C CYS A 4 14.95 8.53 35.14
N ILE A 5 15.70 9.23 34.29
CA ILE A 5 15.75 10.69 34.26
C ILE A 5 14.65 11.21 33.36
N ARG A 6 13.79 12.08 33.89
CA ARG A 6 12.72 12.75 33.15
C ARG A 6 13.04 14.24 32.99
N ASP A 7 13.10 14.75 31.78
CA ASP A 7 12.90 16.16 31.50
C ASP A 7 11.40 16.44 31.27
N SER A 8 11.03 17.69 30.98
CA SER A 8 9.62 18.12 30.83
C SER A 8 8.79 17.27 29.86
N TYR A 9 9.41 16.54 28.93
CA TYR A 9 8.75 15.83 27.84
C TYR A 9 9.36 14.48 27.49
N ASN A 10 10.54 14.10 28.02
CA ASN A 10 11.26 12.90 27.61
C ASN A 10 11.79 12.11 28.81
N TYR A 11 11.92 10.79 28.62
CA TYR A 11 12.53 9.88 29.60
C TYR A 11 13.85 9.37 29.05
N TYR A 12 14.87 9.27 29.91
CA TYR A 12 16.22 8.80 29.61
C TYR A 12 16.62 7.73 30.62
N TYR A 13 17.45 6.79 30.21
CA TYR A 13 17.94 5.74 31.08
C TYR A 13 19.47 5.79 31.17
N PRO A 14 20.05 6.23 32.30
CA PRO A 14 21.48 6.27 32.49
C PRO A 14 22.04 4.88 32.78
N ARG A 15 23.28 4.64 32.35
CA ARG A 15 24.05 3.47 32.76
C ARG A 15 24.62 3.69 34.14
N SER A 16 24.91 2.61 34.88
CA SER A 16 25.47 2.65 36.22
C SER A 16 26.80 3.44 36.32
N TRP A 17 27.54 3.59 35.22
CA TRP A 17 28.79 4.34 35.11
C TRP A 17 28.64 5.76 34.51
N GLY A 18 27.42 6.29 34.39
CA GLY A 18 27.15 7.69 34.02
C GLY A 18 26.93 7.97 32.53
N GLY A 19 27.00 6.98 31.63
CA GLY A 19 26.63 7.15 30.21
C GLY A 19 25.13 6.91 29.98
N MET A 20 24.58 7.39 28.83
CA MET A 20 23.22 7.11 28.40
C MET A 20 23.16 5.91 27.46
N TYR A 21 22.10 5.12 27.54
CA TYR A 21 21.80 4.12 26.52
C TYR A 21 21.41 4.78 25.21
N LYS A 22 21.89 4.24 24.09
CA LYS A 22 21.54 4.69 22.72
C LYS A 22 21.36 3.47 21.81
N ASN A 23 20.35 3.54 20.92
CA ASN A 23 20.02 2.49 19.97
C ASN A 23 19.96 1.11 20.63
N ALA A 24 19.34 1.02 21.81
CA ALA A 24 19.39 -0.19 22.63
C ALA A 24 18.03 -0.49 23.27
N PHE A 25 17.68 -1.78 23.27
CA PHE A 25 16.64 -2.30 24.12
C PHE A 25 17.19 -2.47 25.55
N ILE A 26 16.38 -2.09 26.54
CA ILE A 26 16.67 -2.29 27.95
C ILE A 26 15.46 -2.91 28.65
N THR A 27 15.72 -3.80 29.61
CA THR A 27 14.68 -4.36 30.49
C THR A 27 14.72 -3.65 31.82
N TYR A 28 13.58 -3.16 32.26
CA TYR A 28 13.40 -2.56 33.58
C TYR A 28 12.00 -2.92 34.10
N ASP A 29 11.91 -3.35 35.35
CA ASP A 29 10.70 -3.77 36.01
C ASP A 29 9.81 -4.69 35.15
N ASN A 30 10.43 -5.74 34.60
CA ASN A 30 9.84 -6.73 33.69
C ASN A 30 9.22 -6.18 32.37
N ASN A 31 9.53 -4.92 32.01
CA ASN A 31 9.13 -4.32 30.75
C ASN A 31 10.35 -4.06 29.87
N LEU A 32 10.17 -4.18 28.56
CA LEU A 32 11.19 -3.84 27.58
C LEU A 32 10.96 -2.43 27.04
N TYR A 33 12.02 -1.66 26.96
CA TYR A 33 12.04 -0.27 26.47
C TYR A 33 13.09 -0.14 25.38
N TYR A 34 12.96 0.85 24.52
CA TYR A 34 13.99 1.18 23.53
C TYR A 34 14.42 2.64 23.70
N LEU A 35 15.72 2.87 23.73
CA LEU A 35 16.34 4.19 23.73
C LEU A 35 16.90 4.45 22.33
N GLY A 36 16.43 5.53 21.69
CA GLY A 36 16.86 5.93 20.35
C GLY A 36 18.31 6.43 20.29
N SER A 37 18.72 6.90 19.12
CA SER A 37 20.06 7.48 18.90
C SER A 37 20.31 8.77 19.72
N ASP A 38 19.24 9.46 20.08
CA ASP A 38 19.25 10.66 20.94
C ASP A 38 19.11 10.32 22.44
N SER A 39 19.14 9.03 22.79
CA SER A 39 18.94 8.50 24.15
C SER A 39 17.53 8.69 24.71
N LYS A 40 16.57 9.13 23.94
CA LYS A 40 15.19 9.25 24.37
C LYS A 40 14.47 7.91 24.31
N MET A 41 13.58 7.70 25.26
CA MET A 41 12.72 6.53 25.30
C MET A 41 11.69 6.57 24.17
N ALA A 42 11.63 5.49 23.40
CA ALA A 42 10.67 5.32 22.33
C ALA A 42 9.23 5.22 22.85
N ILE A 43 8.30 5.88 22.18
CA ILE A 43 6.85 5.77 22.41
C ILE A 43 6.13 5.66 21.06
N GLY A 44 4.95 5.05 21.04
CA GLY A 44 4.18 4.84 19.83
C GLY A 44 4.86 3.87 18.85
N TRP A 45 4.54 4.01 17.58
CA TRP A 45 5.09 3.18 16.50
C TRP A 45 6.57 3.52 16.24
N GLN A 46 7.41 2.49 16.16
CA GLN A 46 8.85 2.62 15.91
C GLN A 46 9.32 1.57 14.90
N SER A 47 10.20 1.98 13.98
CA SER A 47 10.92 1.07 13.09
C SER A 47 12.36 0.93 13.59
N ILE A 48 12.74 -0.28 14.02
CA ILE A 48 14.04 -0.55 14.63
C ILE A 48 14.62 -1.81 13.98
N GLY A 49 15.79 -1.69 13.36
CA GLY A 49 16.48 -2.82 12.71
C GLY A 49 15.63 -3.50 11.64
N GLY A 50 14.78 -2.74 10.94
CA GLY A 50 13.92 -3.26 9.90
C GLY A 50 12.60 -3.89 10.39
N ASN A 51 12.35 -3.97 11.70
CA ASN A 51 11.09 -4.46 12.27
C ASN A 51 10.27 -3.32 12.85
N THR A 52 8.95 -3.49 12.89
CA THR A 52 8.01 -2.52 13.48
C THR A 52 7.63 -2.94 14.88
N TYR A 53 7.67 -1.99 15.80
CA TYR A 53 7.35 -2.15 17.21
C TYR A 53 6.34 -1.08 17.63
N TYR A 54 5.64 -1.32 18.73
CA TYR A 54 4.83 -0.29 19.38
C TYR A 54 5.19 -0.20 20.85
N PHE A 55 5.40 1.03 21.33
CA PHE A 55 5.68 1.33 22.71
C PHE A 55 4.53 2.14 23.30
N ARG A 56 4.07 1.76 24.48
CA ARG A 56 3.02 2.49 25.20
C ARG A 56 3.47 3.93 25.50
N SER A 57 2.54 4.81 25.82
CA SER A 57 2.85 6.21 26.15
C SER A 57 3.84 6.38 27.31
N TRP A 58 3.98 5.36 28.16
CA TRP A 58 4.99 5.28 29.23
C TRP A 58 6.24 4.47 28.82
N GLY A 59 6.40 4.12 27.55
CA GLY A 59 7.58 3.54 26.93
C GLY A 59 7.69 2.02 26.95
N GLY A 60 6.81 1.29 27.61
CA GLY A 60 6.85 -0.18 27.62
C GLY A 60 6.47 -0.77 26.26
N MET A 61 7.33 -1.66 25.73
CA MET A 61 7.06 -2.40 24.51
C MET A 61 5.87 -3.34 24.69
N ILE A 62 5.04 -3.48 23.67
CA ILE A 62 3.93 -4.43 23.67
C ILE A 62 4.26 -5.71 22.93
N THR A 63 3.61 -6.81 23.34
CA THR A 63 3.68 -8.13 22.69
C THR A 63 2.28 -8.73 22.61
N GLY A 64 2.12 -9.79 21.81
CA GLY A 64 0.86 -10.49 21.66
C GLY A 64 -0.20 -9.68 20.92
N LYS A 65 -1.48 -10.06 21.11
CA LYS A 65 -2.62 -9.39 20.48
C LYS A 65 -2.96 -8.11 21.24
N GLN A 66 -2.95 -6.95 20.57
CA GLN A 66 -3.20 -5.63 21.16
C GLN A 66 -4.18 -4.83 20.30
N VAL A 67 -4.99 -4.01 20.95
CA VAL A 67 -5.87 -3.04 20.27
C VAL A 67 -5.26 -1.66 20.43
N ILE A 68 -4.91 -1.03 19.29
CA ILE A 68 -4.32 0.32 19.20
C ILE A 68 -5.23 1.13 18.27
N ASP A 69 -5.75 2.25 18.77
CA ASP A 69 -6.66 3.13 18.03
C ASP A 69 -7.85 2.38 17.40
N GLY A 70 -8.42 1.42 18.15
CA GLY A 70 -9.56 0.61 17.72
C GLY A 70 -9.24 -0.53 16.76
N LYS A 71 -7.98 -0.73 16.39
CA LYS A 71 -7.51 -1.78 15.48
C LYS A 71 -6.74 -2.86 16.25
N THR A 72 -6.90 -4.12 15.84
CA THR A 72 -6.19 -5.25 16.44
C THR A 72 -4.89 -5.53 15.70
N TYR A 73 -3.78 -5.53 16.42
CA TYR A 73 -2.44 -5.89 15.93
C TYR A 73 -1.93 -7.11 16.69
N VAL A 74 -1.05 -7.89 16.07
CA VAL A 74 -0.38 -9.01 16.72
C VAL A 74 1.13 -8.77 16.65
N PHE A 75 1.78 -8.83 17.79
CA PHE A 75 3.24 -8.74 17.95
C PHE A 75 3.76 -10.08 18.46
N ASP A 76 4.94 -10.50 18.01
CA ASP A 76 5.59 -11.70 18.54
C ASP A 76 6.12 -11.48 19.97
N GLU A 77 6.79 -12.50 20.52
CA GLU A 77 7.37 -12.44 21.86
C GLU A 77 8.52 -11.41 21.97
N ASP A 78 9.17 -11.10 20.84
CA ASP A 78 10.20 -10.06 20.74
C ASP A 78 9.61 -8.66 20.52
N GLY A 79 8.28 -8.51 20.45
CA GLY A 79 7.56 -7.27 20.21
C GLY A 79 7.56 -6.81 18.75
N LYS A 80 7.98 -7.66 17.81
CA LYS A 80 7.91 -7.34 16.39
C LYS A 80 6.48 -7.53 15.88
N LEU A 81 6.00 -6.57 15.12
CA LEU A 81 4.70 -6.67 14.45
C LEU A 81 4.72 -7.85 13.47
N VAL A 82 3.90 -8.87 13.72
CA VAL A 82 3.77 -10.06 12.86
C VAL A 82 2.44 -10.09 12.12
N GLN A 83 1.45 -9.34 12.61
CA GLN A 83 0.16 -9.19 11.95
C GLN A 83 -0.37 -7.79 12.21
N SER A 84 -0.60 -7.04 11.14
CA SER A 84 -1.36 -5.79 11.18
C SER A 84 -2.85 -6.09 11.40
N PRO A 85 -3.71 -5.07 11.60
CA PRO A 85 -5.08 -5.28 12.05
C PRO A 85 -5.77 -6.42 11.34
N ASP A 86 -6.36 -7.35 12.10
CA ASP A 86 -7.32 -8.32 11.57
C ASP A 86 -8.41 -7.53 10.87
N GLY A 87 -8.47 -7.66 9.55
CA GLY A 87 -9.54 -7.11 8.77
C GLY A 87 -9.40 -5.62 8.43
N PHE A 88 -8.21 -5.14 7.98
CA PHE A 88 -8.29 -4.09 6.99
C PHE A 88 -8.94 -4.71 5.73
N GLU A 89 -10.23 -4.95 5.85
CA GLU A 89 -11.11 -5.06 4.70
C GLU A 89 -11.55 -3.63 4.43
N PRO A 90 -11.03 -2.95 3.40
CA PRO A 90 -11.60 -1.68 3.00
C PRO A 90 -13.09 -1.91 2.83
N SER A 91 -13.92 -1.15 3.53
CA SER A 91 -15.38 -1.24 3.38
C SER A 91 -15.77 -0.61 2.04
N ALA A 92 -15.35 -1.26 0.97
CA ALA A 92 -15.64 -0.86 -0.38
C ALA A 92 -17.09 -1.24 -0.72
N GLN A 93 -17.77 -0.36 -1.44
CA GLN A 93 -19.17 -0.52 -1.79
C GLN A 93 -19.32 -0.74 -3.30
N ILE A 94 -20.08 -1.77 -3.67
CA ILE A 94 -20.33 -2.08 -5.07
C ILE A 94 -21.28 -1.03 -5.68
N GLY A 95 -20.84 -0.42 -6.80
CA GLY A 95 -21.62 0.55 -7.57
C GLY A 95 -21.65 1.96 -7.00
N VAL A 96 -20.96 2.24 -5.90
CA VAL A 96 -20.79 3.60 -5.41
C VAL A 96 -19.69 4.29 -6.21
N ARG A 97 -20.06 5.33 -6.96
CA ARG A 97 -19.19 6.01 -7.93
C ARG A 97 -18.54 7.24 -7.31
N THR A 98 -17.57 7.02 -6.39
CA THR A 98 -16.72 8.08 -5.85
C THR A 98 -15.24 7.71 -6.02
N VAL A 99 -14.36 8.73 -6.07
CA VAL A 99 -12.90 8.51 -6.12
C VAL A 99 -12.45 7.69 -4.92
N ARG A 100 -12.90 8.04 -3.72
CA ARG A 100 -12.59 7.31 -2.48
C ARG A 100 -12.96 5.83 -2.61
N ASN A 101 -14.18 5.54 -3.05
CA ASN A 101 -14.64 4.15 -3.15
C ASN A 101 -13.94 3.38 -4.28
N PHE A 102 -13.56 4.03 -5.37
CA PHE A 102 -12.72 3.42 -6.41
C PHE A 102 -11.37 2.98 -5.85
N LEU A 103 -10.70 3.86 -5.09
CA LEU A 103 -9.43 3.55 -4.45
C LEU A 103 -9.57 2.50 -3.35
N LYS A 104 -10.68 2.49 -2.58
CA LYS A 104 -10.97 1.42 -1.61
C LYS A 104 -11.11 0.06 -2.30
N ASN A 105 -11.83 -0.02 -3.42
CA ASN A 105 -11.91 -1.25 -4.21
C ASN A 105 -10.55 -1.69 -4.76
N ALA A 106 -9.71 -0.74 -5.17
CA ALA A 106 -8.34 -1.05 -5.61
C ALA A 106 -7.48 -1.69 -4.50
N LEU A 107 -7.72 -1.33 -3.24
CA LEU A 107 -7.00 -1.90 -2.10
C LEU A 107 -7.45 -3.32 -1.71
N LEU A 108 -8.66 -3.76 -2.08
CA LEU A 108 -9.21 -5.05 -1.65
C LEU A 108 -8.26 -6.24 -1.90
N PRO A 109 -7.65 -6.40 -3.11
CA PRO A 109 -6.75 -7.52 -3.40
C PRO A 109 -5.29 -7.27 -2.99
N LEU A 110 -4.96 -6.10 -2.42
CA LEU A 110 -3.60 -5.70 -2.10
C LEU A 110 -2.93 -6.66 -1.11
N GLY A 111 -1.68 -7.03 -1.37
CA GLY A 111 -0.84 -7.82 -0.46
C GLY A 111 -1.27 -9.28 -0.26
N ASN A 112 -2.42 -9.70 -0.81
CA ASN A 112 -2.96 -11.05 -0.65
C ASN A 112 -3.34 -11.71 -1.99
N THR A 113 -3.00 -11.09 -3.12
CA THR A 113 -3.33 -11.59 -4.45
C THR A 113 -2.08 -11.60 -5.32
N LEU A 114 -1.74 -12.77 -5.86
CA LEU A 114 -0.60 -12.94 -6.73
C LEU A 114 -0.90 -12.46 -8.16
N TYR A 115 0.16 -12.10 -8.85
CA TYR A 115 0.10 -11.79 -10.29
C TYR A 115 -0.03 -13.09 -11.08
N ILE A 116 -1.14 -13.23 -11.80
CA ILE A 116 -1.38 -14.35 -12.73
C ILE A 116 -1.54 -13.77 -14.13
N TRP A 117 -0.66 -14.11 -15.04
CA TRP A 117 -0.78 -13.69 -16.44
C TRP A 117 -2.08 -14.21 -17.07
N GLY A 118 -2.93 -13.30 -17.56
CA GLY A 118 -4.26 -13.60 -18.08
C GLY A 118 -5.36 -13.64 -17.01
N GLY A 119 -5.03 -13.48 -15.73
CA GLY A 119 -6.02 -13.42 -14.65
C GLY A 119 -6.88 -12.16 -14.72
N GLY A 120 -8.19 -12.30 -14.47
CA GLY A 120 -9.18 -11.22 -14.57
C GLY A 120 -9.73 -11.00 -16.00
N HIS A 121 -9.46 -11.89 -16.93
CA HIS A 121 -9.88 -11.77 -18.33
C HIS A 121 -11.03 -12.69 -18.74
N THR A 122 -11.41 -13.67 -17.94
CA THR A 122 -12.66 -14.39 -18.16
C THR A 122 -13.85 -13.55 -17.71
N ASP A 123 -15.01 -13.73 -18.36
CA ASP A 123 -16.23 -12.99 -17.96
C ASP A 123 -16.55 -13.20 -16.48
N ALA A 124 -16.39 -14.43 -15.98
CA ALA A 124 -16.61 -14.78 -14.58
C ALA A 124 -15.71 -14.04 -13.60
N GLU A 125 -14.47 -13.73 -13.99
CA GLU A 125 -13.54 -12.96 -13.14
C GLU A 125 -13.72 -11.45 -13.33
N ALA A 126 -13.82 -10.98 -14.59
CA ALA A 126 -13.91 -9.57 -14.93
C ALA A 126 -15.20 -8.92 -14.40
N GLU A 127 -16.30 -9.69 -14.30
CA GLU A 127 -17.60 -9.24 -13.82
C GLU A 127 -17.90 -9.71 -12.39
N SER A 128 -16.92 -10.30 -11.69
CA SER A 128 -17.09 -10.68 -10.27
C SER A 128 -17.15 -9.46 -9.36
N TYR A 129 -17.94 -9.58 -8.29
CA TYR A 129 -18.00 -8.57 -7.23
C TYR A 129 -17.26 -9.05 -5.98
N GLY A 130 -16.49 -8.12 -5.40
CA GLY A 130 -15.70 -8.39 -4.22
C GLY A 130 -14.47 -9.29 -4.49
N VAL A 131 -13.72 -9.56 -3.45
CA VAL A 131 -12.48 -10.36 -3.52
C VAL A 131 -12.82 -11.85 -3.65
N ASN A 132 -12.20 -12.53 -4.61
CA ASN A 132 -12.30 -13.97 -4.69
C ASN A 132 -11.45 -14.61 -3.57
N ALA A 133 -12.09 -15.41 -2.72
CA ALA A 133 -11.42 -16.10 -1.60
C ALA A 133 -10.25 -17.00 -2.07
N GLN A 134 -10.29 -17.50 -3.30
CA GLN A 134 -9.21 -18.32 -3.87
C GLN A 134 -7.91 -17.55 -4.07
N TRP A 135 -7.96 -16.21 -4.28
CA TRP A 135 -6.74 -15.41 -4.43
C TRP A 135 -5.86 -15.49 -3.18
N LYS A 136 -6.47 -15.23 -2.00
CA LYS A 136 -5.76 -15.31 -0.70
C LYS A 136 -5.36 -16.75 -0.38
N GLN A 137 -6.20 -17.75 -0.71
CA GLN A 137 -5.85 -19.15 -0.52
C GLN A 137 -4.61 -19.50 -1.34
N PHE A 138 -4.58 -19.14 -2.61
CA PHE A 138 -3.44 -19.40 -3.48
C PHE A 138 -2.19 -18.65 -3.01
N PHE A 139 -2.31 -17.36 -2.64
CA PHE A 139 -1.20 -16.59 -2.04
C PHE A 139 -0.58 -17.31 -0.84
N ASN A 140 -1.40 -17.88 0.04
CA ASN A 140 -0.94 -18.59 1.24
C ASN A 140 -0.21 -19.90 0.93
N THR A 141 -0.44 -20.53 -0.23
CA THR A 141 0.28 -21.73 -0.66
C THR A 141 1.64 -21.43 -1.29
N GLN A 142 1.93 -20.18 -1.61
CA GLN A 142 3.17 -19.77 -2.28
C GLN A 142 4.19 -19.22 -1.28
N ASN A 143 5.45 -19.13 -1.70
CA ASN A 143 6.55 -18.59 -0.91
C ASN A 143 7.40 -17.59 -1.74
N SER A 144 8.56 -17.19 -1.23
CA SER A 144 9.45 -16.21 -1.88
C SER A 144 10.02 -16.66 -3.25
N THR A 145 9.88 -17.94 -3.60
CA THR A 145 10.32 -18.46 -4.91
C THR A 145 9.20 -18.45 -5.97
N TYR A 146 8.02 -17.89 -5.63
CA TYR A 146 6.91 -17.80 -6.58
C TYR A 146 7.33 -17.15 -7.89
N ASN A 147 7.08 -17.84 -9.01
CA ASN A 147 7.33 -17.35 -10.35
C ASN A 147 6.02 -17.42 -11.17
N TYR A 148 5.52 -16.27 -11.58
CA TYR A 148 4.28 -16.17 -12.33
C TYR A 148 4.32 -16.93 -13.67
N SER A 149 5.49 -17.15 -14.25
CA SER A 149 5.64 -17.89 -15.51
C SER A 149 5.22 -19.35 -15.42
N ASP A 150 5.18 -19.90 -14.21
CA ASP A 150 4.74 -21.27 -13.93
C ASP A 150 3.21 -21.37 -13.77
N HIS A 151 2.52 -20.22 -13.78
CA HIS A 151 1.10 -20.08 -13.43
C HIS A 151 0.32 -19.26 -14.47
N LEU A 152 0.70 -19.37 -15.76
CA LEU A 152 0.01 -18.64 -16.84
C LEU A 152 -1.42 -19.16 -17.03
N TYR A 153 -2.39 -18.21 -17.12
CA TYR A 153 -3.81 -18.53 -17.35
C TYR A 153 -4.46 -19.44 -16.29
N GLU A 154 -3.90 -19.48 -15.09
CA GLU A 154 -4.52 -20.16 -13.96
C GLU A 154 -5.63 -19.28 -13.36
N TYR A 155 -6.76 -19.25 -14.05
CA TYR A 155 -7.91 -18.41 -13.68
C TYR A 155 -8.41 -18.67 -12.27
N GLY A 156 -8.90 -17.62 -11.60
CA GLY A 156 -9.38 -17.70 -10.22
C GLY A 156 -8.29 -17.63 -9.15
N LYS A 157 -6.99 -17.66 -9.51
CA LYS A 157 -5.88 -17.66 -8.54
C LYS A 157 -5.24 -16.28 -8.32
N GLY A 158 -5.52 -15.32 -9.19
CA GLY A 158 -4.98 -13.96 -9.12
C GLY A 158 -5.34 -13.13 -10.35
N LEU A 159 -4.73 -11.97 -10.49
CA LEU A 159 -5.03 -11.01 -11.55
C LEU A 159 -3.74 -10.53 -12.23
N ASP A 160 -3.79 -10.26 -13.54
CA ASP A 160 -2.74 -9.46 -14.19
C ASP A 160 -3.03 -7.96 -14.09
N CYS A 161 -2.19 -7.12 -14.66
CA CYS A 161 -2.31 -5.66 -14.51
C CYS A 161 -3.62 -5.12 -15.12
N SER A 162 -4.03 -5.63 -16.28
CA SER A 162 -5.25 -5.19 -16.95
C SER A 162 -6.51 -5.84 -16.37
N GLY A 163 -6.43 -7.09 -15.98
CA GLY A 163 -7.50 -7.77 -15.22
C GLY A 163 -7.79 -7.08 -13.90
N TYR A 164 -6.76 -6.70 -13.16
CA TYR A 164 -6.87 -5.95 -11.90
C TYR A 164 -7.55 -4.59 -12.07
N VAL A 165 -7.08 -3.77 -13.01
CA VAL A 165 -7.66 -2.43 -13.23
C VAL A 165 -9.08 -2.53 -13.78
N GLY A 166 -9.33 -3.48 -14.69
CA GLY A 166 -10.67 -3.75 -15.23
C GLY A 166 -11.65 -4.18 -14.14
N TRP A 167 -11.25 -5.16 -13.32
CA TRP A 167 -12.02 -5.62 -12.17
C TRP A 167 -12.31 -4.48 -11.18
N THR A 168 -11.31 -3.66 -10.86
CA THR A 168 -11.50 -2.49 -9.96
C THR A 168 -12.52 -1.49 -10.50
N ALA A 169 -12.44 -1.18 -11.80
CA ALA A 169 -13.41 -0.29 -12.45
C ALA A 169 -14.81 -0.91 -12.47
N HIS A 170 -14.95 -2.22 -12.66
CA HIS A 170 -16.22 -2.94 -12.61
C HIS A 170 -16.89 -2.80 -11.23
N GLN A 171 -16.14 -2.85 -10.13
CA GLN A 171 -16.70 -2.72 -8.78
C GLN A 171 -17.52 -1.42 -8.61
N VAL A 172 -17.11 -0.33 -9.24
CA VAL A 172 -17.78 0.98 -9.09
C VAL A 172 -18.74 1.31 -10.23
N THR A 173 -18.44 0.85 -11.46
CA THR A 173 -19.27 1.16 -12.64
C THR A 173 -20.38 0.15 -12.87
N LYS A 174 -20.21 -1.10 -12.44
CA LYS A 174 -21.03 -2.28 -12.77
C LYS A 174 -21.05 -2.61 -14.26
N GLU A 175 -20.05 -2.15 -15.00
CA GLU A 175 -19.93 -2.37 -16.42
C GLU A 175 -18.64 -3.16 -16.71
N TYR A 176 -18.67 -4.02 -17.73
CA TYR A 176 -17.44 -4.72 -18.18
C TYR A 176 -16.35 -3.69 -18.53
N ALA A 177 -15.16 -3.87 -17.97
CA ALA A 177 -14.09 -2.89 -18.02
C ALA A 177 -12.74 -3.45 -18.42
N THR A 178 -12.63 -4.77 -18.63
CA THR A 178 -11.34 -5.41 -18.92
C THR A 178 -11.00 -5.33 -20.42
N THR A 179 -9.76 -4.96 -20.70
CA THR A 179 -9.17 -4.90 -22.04
C THR A 179 -7.64 -5.04 -21.93
N THR A 180 -6.88 -4.80 -22.99
CA THR A 180 -5.41 -4.82 -22.94
C THR A 180 -4.87 -3.69 -22.08
N SER A 181 -3.77 -3.93 -21.40
CA SER A 181 -3.15 -2.95 -20.47
C SER A 181 -2.85 -1.60 -21.15
N THR A 182 -2.17 -1.61 -22.30
CA THR A 182 -1.83 -0.38 -23.03
C THR A 182 -3.07 0.37 -23.54
N GLY A 183 -4.10 -0.36 -23.92
CA GLY A 183 -5.34 0.19 -24.50
C GLY A 183 -6.36 0.67 -23.46
N MET A 184 -6.18 0.35 -22.19
CA MET A 184 -7.19 0.59 -21.15
C MET A 184 -7.56 2.06 -20.96
N PRO A 185 -6.63 3.04 -20.88
CA PRO A 185 -6.97 4.45 -20.79
C PRO A 185 -7.86 4.94 -21.94
N ALA A 186 -7.53 4.58 -23.17
CA ALA A 186 -8.34 4.93 -24.33
C ALA A 186 -9.68 4.19 -24.36
N TYR A 187 -9.74 2.96 -23.87
CA TYR A 187 -10.97 2.19 -23.75
C TYR A 187 -11.95 2.84 -22.77
N PHE A 188 -11.48 3.26 -21.60
CA PHE A 188 -12.32 3.98 -20.62
C PHE A 188 -12.83 5.32 -21.17
N ALA A 189 -12.01 6.05 -21.90
CA ALA A 189 -12.43 7.28 -22.56
C ALA A 189 -13.52 7.02 -23.63
N ARG A 190 -13.41 5.95 -24.43
CA ARG A 190 -14.45 5.55 -25.41
C ARG A 190 -15.77 5.14 -24.75
N LYS A 191 -15.74 4.62 -23.51
CA LYS A 191 -16.94 4.37 -22.71
C LYS A 191 -17.61 5.64 -22.19
N GLY A 192 -16.99 6.82 -22.42
CA GLY A 192 -17.49 8.09 -21.91
C GLY A 192 -17.23 8.31 -20.42
N TRP A 193 -16.32 7.55 -19.82
CA TRP A 193 -16.05 7.64 -18.37
C TRP A 193 -15.12 8.78 -17.99
N GLY A 194 -14.43 9.37 -18.95
CA GLY A 194 -13.47 10.45 -18.72
C GLY A 194 -12.68 10.81 -19.97
N THR A 195 -11.51 11.35 -19.79
CA THR A 195 -10.63 11.79 -20.87
C THR A 195 -9.32 11.00 -20.85
N CYS A 196 -8.75 10.76 -22.03
CA CYS A 196 -7.45 10.12 -22.19
C CYS A 196 -6.50 11.01 -22.99
N VAL A 197 -5.28 11.20 -22.47
CA VAL A 197 -4.15 11.80 -23.19
C VAL A 197 -3.14 10.72 -23.50
N THR A 198 -2.85 10.51 -24.79
CA THR A 198 -1.85 9.53 -25.24
C THR A 198 -0.48 10.17 -25.28
N GLY A 199 0.53 9.47 -24.72
CA GLY A 199 1.91 10.00 -24.68
C GLY A 199 2.06 11.22 -23.77
N ASP A 200 1.28 11.30 -22.69
CA ASP A 200 1.32 12.42 -21.76
C ASP A 200 2.70 12.60 -21.12
N THR A 201 3.22 13.83 -21.23
CA THR A 201 4.49 14.26 -20.65
C THR A 201 4.32 15.33 -19.58
N SER A 202 3.08 15.64 -19.19
CA SER A 202 2.77 16.72 -18.23
C SER A 202 3.30 16.43 -16.83
N GLN A 203 3.50 15.16 -16.49
CA GLN A 203 3.89 14.68 -15.14
C GLN A 203 2.93 15.18 -14.03
N LYS A 204 1.65 15.30 -14.37
CA LYS A 204 0.60 15.69 -13.42
C LYS A 204 -0.38 14.54 -13.26
N PHE A 205 -0.49 14.03 -12.03
CA PHE A 205 -1.31 12.87 -11.71
C PHE A 205 -2.30 13.20 -10.60
N THR A 206 -3.52 12.70 -10.79
CA THR A 206 -4.64 12.94 -9.86
C THR A 206 -5.07 11.61 -9.25
N PRO A 207 -5.45 11.57 -7.96
CA PRO A 207 -5.97 10.35 -7.33
C PRO A 207 -7.12 9.71 -8.11
N GLY A 208 -6.98 8.43 -8.39
CA GLY A 208 -7.90 7.64 -9.19
C GLY A 208 -7.57 7.56 -10.67
N ASP A 209 -6.62 8.33 -11.18
CA ASP A 209 -6.20 8.24 -12.59
C ASP A 209 -5.77 6.80 -12.93
N VAL A 210 -6.07 6.38 -14.16
CA VAL A 210 -5.64 5.12 -14.72
C VAL A 210 -4.61 5.39 -15.81
N VAL A 211 -3.41 4.86 -15.60
CA VAL A 211 -2.25 5.20 -16.43
C VAL A 211 -1.65 3.92 -17.00
N SER A 212 -1.24 3.94 -18.26
CA SER A 212 -0.58 2.82 -18.89
C SER A 212 0.63 3.20 -19.72
N LYS A 213 1.52 2.24 -19.87
CA LYS A 213 2.64 2.25 -20.79
C LYS A 213 2.86 0.84 -21.32
N SER A 214 3.49 0.70 -22.45
CA SER A 214 3.74 -0.59 -23.13
C SER A 214 3.73 -1.82 -22.21
N GLY A 215 2.66 -2.61 -22.29
CA GLY A 215 2.50 -3.86 -21.54
C GLY A 215 2.11 -3.72 -20.04
N HIS A 216 1.88 -2.52 -19.52
CA HIS A 216 1.49 -2.34 -18.12
C HIS A 216 0.45 -1.24 -17.90
N VAL A 217 -0.39 -1.40 -16.88
CA VAL A 217 -1.40 -0.42 -16.44
C VAL A 217 -1.49 -0.40 -14.92
N TRP A 218 -1.77 0.79 -14.35
CA TRP A 218 -1.83 1.01 -12.91
C TRP A 218 -2.83 2.09 -12.53
N ILE A 219 -3.17 2.16 -11.25
CA ILE A 219 -4.04 3.16 -10.66
C ILE A 219 -3.20 4.11 -9.80
N VAL A 220 -3.44 5.40 -9.91
CA VAL A 220 -2.76 6.45 -9.13
C VAL A 220 -3.44 6.63 -7.78
N ILE A 221 -2.69 6.55 -6.69
CA ILE A 221 -3.11 7.00 -5.34
C ILE A 221 -2.97 8.51 -5.23
N GLY A 222 -1.86 9.06 -5.72
CA GLY A 222 -1.64 10.49 -5.75
C GLY A 222 -0.17 10.85 -6.00
N GLN A 223 0.06 12.14 -6.22
CA GLN A 223 1.37 12.71 -6.48
C GLN A 223 1.92 13.42 -5.24
N CYS A 224 3.16 13.13 -4.89
CA CYS A 224 3.89 13.72 -3.78
C CYS A 224 4.49 15.09 -4.15
N SER A 225 5.02 15.80 -3.15
CA SER A 225 5.57 17.15 -3.33
C SER A 225 6.87 17.15 -4.14
N ASP A 226 7.64 16.07 -4.11
CA ASP A 226 8.86 15.87 -4.91
C ASP A 226 8.58 15.41 -6.36
N GLY A 227 7.29 15.35 -6.73
CA GLY A 227 6.82 14.92 -8.04
C GLY A 227 6.78 13.40 -8.23
N SER A 228 7.16 12.61 -7.24
CA SER A 228 6.96 11.16 -7.25
C SER A 228 5.47 10.80 -7.11
N VAL A 229 5.10 9.57 -7.48
CA VAL A 229 3.70 9.13 -7.51
C VAL A 229 3.56 7.80 -6.79
N VAL A 230 2.62 7.72 -5.85
CA VAL A 230 2.19 6.47 -5.25
C VAL A 230 1.14 5.83 -6.15
N VAL A 231 1.33 4.56 -6.48
CA VAL A 231 0.42 3.80 -7.34
C VAL A 231 -0.01 2.49 -6.67
N ILE A 232 -1.11 1.90 -7.17
CA ILE A 232 -1.45 0.50 -6.93
C ILE A 232 -1.41 -0.22 -8.27
N HIS A 233 -0.77 -1.38 -8.30
CA HIS A 233 -0.66 -2.16 -9.52
C HIS A 233 -0.55 -3.67 -9.26
N ALA A 234 -1.07 -4.46 -10.20
CA ALA A 234 -0.71 -5.86 -10.30
C ALA A 234 0.54 -5.98 -11.17
N THR A 235 1.65 -6.37 -10.58
CA THR A 235 2.94 -6.61 -11.25
C THR A 235 3.58 -7.83 -10.62
N PRO A 236 4.32 -8.66 -11.37
CA PRO A 236 4.99 -9.79 -10.74
C PRO A 236 5.82 -9.36 -9.52
N PRO A 237 5.70 -10.04 -8.36
CA PRO A 237 4.92 -11.27 -8.16
C PRO A 237 3.49 -11.08 -7.63
N TYR A 238 3.03 -9.87 -7.24
CA TYR A 238 1.74 -9.69 -6.57
C TYR A 238 1.16 -8.28 -6.76
N ILE A 239 -0.07 -8.08 -6.30
CA ILE A 239 -0.71 -6.76 -6.27
C ILE A 239 -0.17 -5.98 -5.07
N GLN A 240 0.39 -4.79 -5.33
CA GLN A 240 1.12 -4.01 -4.34
C GLN A 240 0.94 -2.50 -4.54
N LEU A 241 1.22 -1.73 -3.48
CA LEU A 241 1.59 -0.34 -3.63
C LEU A 241 2.97 -0.26 -4.28
N GLY A 242 3.19 0.74 -5.10
CA GLY A 242 4.51 1.07 -5.64
C GLY A 242 4.75 2.58 -5.55
N GLY A 243 6.00 2.96 -5.38
CA GLY A 243 6.43 4.36 -5.43
C GLY A 243 7.34 4.61 -6.62
N THR A 244 7.11 5.71 -7.36
CA THR A 244 8.02 6.11 -8.41
C THR A 244 9.21 6.88 -7.82
N VAL A 245 10.31 6.91 -8.56
CA VAL A 245 11.36 7.92 -8.32
C VAL A 245 10.77 9.32 -8.35
N SER A 246 11.48 10.31 -7.77
CA SER A 246 11.07 11.72 -7.84
C SER A 246 11.07 12.26 -9.28
N SER A 247 10.52 13.43 -9.50
CA SER A 247 10.56 14.11 -10.81
C SER A 247 12.00 14.33 -11.33
N THR A 248 12.98 14.41 -10.44
CA THR A 248 14.41 14.52 -10.77
C THR A 248 15.10 13.16 -10.92
N GLY A 249 14.41 12.03 -10.65
CA GLY A 249 14.94 10.67 -10.76
C GLY A 249 15.58 10.11 -9.50
N SER A 250 15.42 10.77 -8.34
CA SER A 250 15.91 10.26 -7.06
C SER A 250 15.12 9.03 -6.61
N ILE A 251 15.83 7.97 -6.18
CA ILE A 251 15.25 6.79 -5.53
C ILE A 251 14.85 7.07 -4.07
N ASN A 252 15.35 8.13 -3.47
CA ASN A 252 14.92 8.62 -2.16
C ASN A 252 13.73 9.56 -2.37
N SER A 253 12.56 9.00 -2.69
CA SER A 253 11.34 9.75 -2.97
C SER A 253 10.26 9.49 -1.94
N GLU A 254 9.40 10.49 -1.71
CA GLU A 254 8.27 10.39 -0.79
C GLU A 254 7.35 9.21 -1.14
N ALA A 255 7.12 8.94 -2.43
CA ALA A 255 6.25 7.86 -2.87
C ALA A 255 6.83 6.46 -2.56
N ILE A 256 8.16 6.28 -2.75
CA ILE A 256 8.83 5.01 -2.41
C ILE A 256 8.78 4.77 -0.91
N GLU A 257 9.01 5.80 -0.10
CA GLU A 257 8.94 5.72 1.35
C GLU A 257 7.53 5.33 1.81
N LEU A 258 6.50 6.04 1.35
CA LEU A 258 5.10 5.73 1.66
C LEU A 258 4.70 4.31 1.24
N ALA A 259 5.03 3.88 0.02
CA ALA A 259 4.70 2.54 -0.44
C ALA A 259 5.34 1.46 0.44
N ASN A 260 6.61 1.61 0.80
CA ASN A 260 7.30 0.68 1.69
C ASN A 260 6.69 0.67 3.09
N GLU A 261 6.43 1.85 3.67
CA GLU A 261 5.85 1.99 5.01
C GLU A 261 4.50 1.27 5.11
N TYR A 262 3.57 1.57 4.19
CA TYR A 262 2.24 0.99 4.22
C TYR A 262 2.22 -0.50 3.89
N MET A 263 3.02 -0.96 2.91
CA MET A 263 3.11 -2.39 2.61
C MET A 263 3.72 -3.18 3.77
N LYS A 264 4.75 -2.64 4.42
CA LYS A 264 5.36 -3.26 5.59
C LYS A 264 4.41 -3.29 6.78
N MET A 265 3.67 -2.21 7.02
CA MET A 265 2.76 -2.08 8.17
C MET A 265 1.52 -2.96 8.02
N TYR A 266 0.87 -2.97 6.86
CA TYR A 266 -0.43 -3.61 6.67
C TYR A 266 -0.36 -4.98 5.99
N TYR A 267 0.73 -5.28 5.29
CA TYR A 267 0.94 -6.55 4.56
C TYR A 267 2.34 -7.13 4.79
N PRO A 268 2.75 -7.29 6.07
CA PRO A 268 4.13 -7.68 6.41
C PRO A 268 4.56 -9.00 5.74
N VAL A 269 3.66 -9.99 5.66
CA VAL A 269 3.96 -11.29 5.02
C VAL A 269 4.31 -11.13 3.54
N ALA A 270 3.55 -10.30 2.80
CA ALA A 270 3.82 -10.03 1.40
C ALA A 270 5.10 -9.20 1.23
N TYR A 271 5.27 -8.19 2.10
CA TYR A 271 6.45 -7.34 2.11
C TYR A 271 7.74 -8.12 2.37
N GLU A 272 7.77 -8.97 3.39
CA GLU A 272 8.94 -9.81 3.70
C GLU A 272 9.22 -10.83 2.61
N ARG A 273 8.18 -11.39 1.99
CA ARG A 273 8.30 -12.42 0.97
C ARG A 273 8.80 -11.88 -0.36
N TYR A 274 8.34 -10.70 -0.76
CA TYR A 274 8.49 -10.18 -2.12
C TYR A 274 9.03 -8.74 -2.21
N GLY A 275 9.01 -7.98 -1.12
CA GLY A 275 9.36 -6.55 -1.12
C GLY A 275 8.35 -5.68 -1.85
N VAL A 276 8.72 -4.43 -2.10
CA VAL A 276 7.95 -3.44 -2.87
C VAL A 276 8.75 -3.03 -4.10
N LYS A 277 8.08 -2.94 -5.24
CA LYS A 277 8.72 -2.56 -6.50
C LYS A 277 8.94 -1.05 -6.56
N VAL A 278 10.18 -0.66 -6.73
CA VAL A 278 10.56 0.72 -7.06
C VAL A 278 10.31 0.97 -8.54
N LEU A 279 9.60 2.05 -8.86
CA LEU A 279 9.19 2.39 -10.21
C LEU A 279 10.07 3.53 -10.76
N ASP A 280 10.58 3.33 -11.95
CA ASP A 280 11.48 4.29 -12.58
C ASP A 280 10.73 5.49 -13.20
N ARG A 281 11.47 6.42 -13.76
CA ARG A 281 10.95 7.64 -14.38
C ARG A 281 9.99 7.38 -15.56
N SER A 282 10.02 6.19 -16.16
CA SER A 282 9.14 5.85 -17.28
C SER A 282 7.66 5.82 -16.89
N TYR A 283 7.37 5.70 -15.59
CA TYR A 283 6.01 5.77 -15.05
C TYR A 283 5.47 7.21 -14.97
N LEU A 284 6.32 8.21 -15.10
CA LEU A 284 5.98 9.64 -14.95
C LEU A 284 5.79 10.37 -16.27
N THR A 285 6.23 9.82 -17.41
CA THR A 285 6.25 10.56 -18.67
C THR A 285 6.12 9.66 -19.89
N GLY A 286 5.50 10.16 -20.95
CA GLY A 286 5.24 9.43 -22.18
C GLY A 286 4.23 8.30 -22.00
N VAL A 287 3.29 8.47 -21.10
CA VAL A 287 2.28 7.48 -20.70
C VAL A 287 0.94 7.75 -21.38
N ASN A 288 0.08 6.73 -21.47
CA ASN A 288 -1.33 6.93 -21.77
C ASN A 288 -2.05 7.19 -20.45
N HIS A 289 -2.66 8.35 -20.31
CA HIS A 289 -3.15 8.86 -19.06
C HIS A 289 -4.66 9.13 -19.14
N PHE A 290 -5.44 8.40 -18.34
CA PHE A 290 -6.88 8.56 -18.25
C PHE A 290 -7.26 9.20 -16.92
N THR A 291 -8.09 10.23 -16.99
CA THR A 291 -8.69 10.91 -15.84
C THR A 291 -10.20 10.76 -15.87
N TRP A 292 -10.79 10.31 -14.77
CA TRP A 292 -12.23 10.14 -14.63
C TRP A 292 -12.99 11.46 -14.68
N SER A 293 -14.11 11.47 -15.40
CA SER A 293 -15.10 12.55 -15.31
C SER A 293 -15.74 12.59 -13.91
N SER A 294 -15.97 13.80 -13.39
CA SER A 294 -16.67 13.98 -12.11
C SER A 294 -18.14 13.52 -12.17
N SER A 295 -18.73 13.40 -13.36
CA SER A 295 -20.07 12.82 -13.56
C SER A 295 -20.07 11.29 -13.40
N ILE A 296 -18.94 10.63 -13.53
CA ILE A 296 -18.76 9.17 -13.38
C ILE A 296 -18.22 8.82 -12.00
N LEU A 297 -17.10 9.43 -11.58
CA LEU A 297 -16.60 9.33 -10.22
C LEU A 297 -16.64 10.71 -9.55
N SER A 298 -17.63 10.91 -8.69
CA SER A 298 -17.71 12.12 -7.87
C SER A 298 -16.58 12.16 -6.84
N ASP A 299 -16.28 13.37 -6.36
CA ASP A 299 -15.20 13.59 -5.39
C ASP A 299 -15.69 14.47 -4.23
N SER A 300 -16.76 14.03 -3.58
CA SER A 300 -17.36 14.73 -2.43
C SER A 300 -16.42 14.86 -1.25
N GLU A 301 -15.49 13.89 -1.11
CA GLU A 301 -14.49 13.86 -0.03
C GLU A 301 -13.20 14.61 -0.36
N GLY A 302 -13.09 15.18 -1.56
CA GLY A 302 -11.98 16.03 -1.99
C GLY A 302 -10.65 15.29 -2.21
N TYR A 303 -10.72 14.00 -2.54
CA TYR A 303 -9.54 13.14 -2.73
C TYR A 303 -8.57 13.66 -3.79
N ARG A 304 -9.09 14.25 -4.88
CA ARG A 304 -8.26 14.80 -5.97
C ARG A 304 -7.34 15.95 -5.54
N ARG A 305 -7.53 16.48 -4.32
CA ARG A 305 -6.71 17.56 -3.76
C ARG A 305 -5.89 17.15 -2.54
N LYS A 306 -6.09 15.93 -2.05
CA LYS A 306 -5.35 15.39 -0.90
C LYS A 306 -3.96 14.91 -1.34
N LYS A 307 -3.00 14.98 -0.41
CA LYS A 307 -1.69 14.37 -0.58
C LYS A 307 -1.78 12.84 -0.43
N PRO A 308 -0.88 12.07 -1.06
CA PRO A 308 -0.87 10.60 -0.95
C PRO A 308 -0.89 10.08 0.50
N ALA A 309 -0.12 10.70 1.39
CA ALA A 309 -0.10 10.32 2.82
C ALA A 309 -1.48 10.49 3.50
N GLU A 310 -2.21 11.57 3.19
CA GLU A 310 -3.56 11.80 3.71
C GLU A 310 -4.57 10.78 3.16
N ILE A 311 -4.42 10.44 1.86
CA ILE A 311 -5.26 9.44 1.19
C ILE A 311 -5.02 8.06 1.79
N LEU A 312 -3.76 7.64 1.89
CA LEU A 312 -3.41 6.35 2.46
C LEU A 312 -3.87 6.25 3.92
N ASN A 313 -3.65 7.29 4.72
CA ASN A 313 -4.12 7.30 6.10
C ASN A 313 -5.66 7.13 6.20
N ASP A 314 -6.44 7.80 5.35
CA ASP A 314 -7.91 7.65 5.33
C ASP A 314 -8.37 6.30 4.75
N LEU A 315 -7.66 5.76 3.77
CA LEU A 315 -8.02 4.48 3.15
C LEU A 315 -7.69 3.27 4.04
N PHE A 316 -6.67 3.39 4.90
CA PHE A 316 -6.24 2.32 5.80
C PHE A 316 -6.77 2.48 7.24
N GLN A 317 -7.66 3.43 7.47
CA GLN A 317 -8.49 3.55 8.67
C GLN A 317 -9.79 2.77 8.46
#